data_f9e71f0e73e5aa160b87dcafdde14baa
#
_entry.id   f9e71f0e73e5aa160b87dcafdde14baa
#
_cell.length_a   1.000
_cell.length_b   1.000
_cell.length_c   1.000
_cell.angle_alpha   90.00
_cell.angle_beta   90.00
_cell.angle_gamma   90.00
#
_symmetry.space_group_name_H-M   'P 1'
#
loop_
_entity.id
_entity.type
_entity.pdbx_description
1 polymer ?
#
loop_
_entity_poly.entity_id
_entity_poly.type
_entity_poly.pdbx_seq_one_letter_code
_entity_poly.pdbx_strand_id
1 'polypeptide(L)'
;MNRPSGTLLLLPTLLGESPPERSLPARTIDLARATTVFLAESARSARAFLKAIGHPQPIASLSLTEIGHHPDPRRFDQWLQPAVDGRDIALLSDAGCPAVADPGAGLVARAHQRGLRVRPLVGPSSLLLA
;
A
#
# COMPACT_ATOMS: atom_id res chain seq x y z
N MET A 1 19.35 13.13 -17.57
CA MET A 1 19.06 11.70 -17.52
C MET A 1 17.96 11.44 -16.53
N ASN A 2 16.89 10.81 -16.97
CA ASN A 2 15.75 10.61 -16.14
C ASN A 2 15.87 9.36 -15.31
N ARG A 3 15.58 9.51 -14.03
CA ARG A 3 15.48 8.39 -13.14
C ARG A 3 14.19 7.63 -13.43
N PRO A 4 14.21 6.31 -13.47
CA PRO A 4 12.94 5.60 -13.60
C PRO A 4 12.04 5.93 -12.42
N SER A 5 10.77 6.05 -12.68
CA SER A 5 9.81 6.26 -11.61
C SER A 5 9.68 5.00 -10.75
N GLY A 6 9.30 5.19 -9.53
CA GLY A 6 8.92 4.07 -8.67
C GLY A 6 7.54 3.57 -9.02
N THR A 7 7.12 2.53 -8.32
CA THR A 7 5.84 1.88 -8.54
C THR A 7 4.93 2.09 -7.36
N LEU A 8 3.65 2.30 -7.63
CA LEU A 8 2.63 2.29 -6.60
C LEU A 8 2.15 0.85 -6.44
N LEU A 9 2.50 0.25 -5.33
CA LEU A 9 2.11 -1.12 -5.01
C LEU A 9 0.80 -1.09 -4.25
N LEU A 10 -0.20 -1.82 -4.74
CA LEU A 10 -1.50 -1.89 -4.06
C LEU A 10 -1.50 -3.14 -3.20
N LEU A 11 -1.49 -2.94 -1.90
CA LEU A 11 -1.32 -4.03 -0.95
C LEU A 11 -2.57 -4.17 -0.08
N PRO A 12 -3.42 -5.15 -0.36
CA PRO A 12 -4.54 -5.42 0.52
C PRO A 12 -4.05 -6.04 1.81
N THR A 13 -4.53 -5.52 2.92
CA THR A 13 -4.16 -6.05 4.23
C THR A 13 -5.37 -6.67 4.88
N LEU A 14 -5.13 -7.59 5.79
CA LEU A 14 -6.19 -8.15 6.61
C LEU A 14 -6.24 -7.40 7.92
N LEU A 15 -7.42 -6.96 8.25
CA LEU A 15 -7.69 -6.49 9.59
C LEU A 15 -8.21 -7.68 10.35
N GLY A 16 -7.39 -8.64 10.59
CA GLY A 16 -7.91 -9.81 11.18
C GLY A 16 -7.02 -10.34 12.25
N GLU A 17 -7.47 -11.43 12.81
CA GLU A 17 -6.75 -12.09 13.88
C GLU A 17 -5.75 -13.08 13.36
N SER A 18 -5.79 -13.38 12.08
CA SER A 18 -4.88 -14.34 11.48
C SER A 18 -3.52 -13.72 11.24
N PRO A 19 -2.45 -14.46 11.47
CA PRO A 19 -1.13 -13.99 11.12
C PRO A 19 -1.04 -13.70 9.62
N PRO A 20 -0.37 -12.64 9.22
CA PRO A 20 -0.23 -12.31 7.79
C PRO A 20 0.35 -13.45 6.97
N GLU A 21 1.25 -14.22 7.54
CA GLU A 21 1.89 -15.32 6.83
C GLU A 21 0.91 -16.37 6.36
N ARG A 22 -0.24 -16.48 7.02
CA ARG A 22 -1.24 -17.46 6.63
C ARG A 22 -2.17 -16.94 5.55
N SER A 23 -2.20 -15.64 5.36
CA SER A 23 -3.16 -15.02 4.47
C SER A 23 -2.51 -14.44 3.23
N LEU A 24 -1.30 -13.93 3.38
CA LEU A 24 -0.60 -13.26 2.28
C LEU A 24 0.51 -14.15 1.73
N PRO A 25 0.68 -14.17 0.42
CA PRO A 25 1.82 -14.86 -0.16
C PRO A 25 3.15 -14.29 0.35
N ALA A 26 4.13 -15.16 0.48
CA ALA A 26 5.44 -14.75 0.96
C ALA A 26 6.03 -13.61 0.13
N ARG A 27 5.84 -13.65 -1.18
CA ARG A 27 6.36 -12.60 -2.05
C ARG A 27 5.74 -11.24 -1.74
N THR A 28 4.44 -11.21 -1.46
CA THR A 28 3.76 -9.96 -1.09
C THR A 28 4.34 -9.42 0.22
N ILE A 29 4.56 -10.29 1.19
CA ILE A 29 5.15 -9.89 2.46
C ILE A 29 6.57 -9.37 2.23
N ASP A 30 7.35 -10.04 1.41
CA ASP A 30 8.72 -9.61 1.12
C ASP A 30 8.75 -8.23 0.47
N LEU A 31 7.85 -7.97 -0.46
CA LEU A 31 7.75 -6.66 -1.09
C LEU A 31 7.39 -5.58 -0.08
N ALA A 32 6.45 -5.88 0.81
CA ALA A 32 6.08 -4.92 1.85
C ALA A 32 7.26 -4.64 2.78
N ARG A 33 8.02 -5.67 3.14
CA ARG A 33 9.18 -5.50 4.02
C ARG A 33 10.32 -4.74 3.36
N ALA A 34 10.35 -4.71 2.05
CA ALA A 34 11.38 -3.98 1.31
C ALA A 34 10.98 -2.53 1.02
N THR A 35 9.74 -2.15 1.32
CA THR A 35 9.23 -0.81 1.04
C THR A 35 9.36 0.06 2.28
N THR A 36 9.63 1.34 2.07
CA THR A 36 9.80 2.28 3.18
C THR A 36 8.83 3.45 3.13
N VAL A 37 8.05 3.58 2.06
CA VAL A 37 7.06 4.64 1.91
C VAL A 37 5.69 4.01 1.82
N PHE A 38 4.82 4.38 2.74
CA PHE A 38 3.49 3.78 2.83
C PHE A 38 2.42 4.85 2.89
N LEU A 39 1.33 4.60 2.20
CA LEU A 39 0.10 5.35 2.32
C LEU A 39 -0.96 4.38 2.82
N ALA A 40 -1.81 4.83 3.71
CA ALA A 40 -2.82 3.94 4.29
C ALA A 40 -4.07 4.71 4.64
N GLU A 41 -5.22 4.04 4.55
CA GLU A 41 -6.46 4.61 5.01
C GLU A 41 -6.36 4.98 6.49
N SER A 42 -5.80 4.07 7.30
CA SER A 42 -5.61 4.29 8.73
C SER A 42 -4.16 4.01 9.08
N ALA A 43 -3.48 5.01 9.65
CA ALA A 43 -2.10 4.83 10.07
C ALA A 43 -2.00 3.81 11.21
N ARG A 44 -3.00 3.77 12.07
CA ARG A 44 -3.02 2.81 13.17
C ARG A 44 -3.03 1.37 12.67
N SER A 45 -3.91 1.08 11.72
CA SER A 45 -3.98 -0.26 11.13
C SER A 45 -2.71 -0.60 10.37
N ALA A 46 -2.16 0.39 9.68
CA ALA A 46 -0.93 0.18 8.94
C ALA A 46 0.24 -0.16 9.86
N ARG A 47 0.36 0.55 10.99
CA ARG A 47 1.43 0.25 11.95
C ARG A 47 1.30 -1.16 12.50
N ALA A 48 0.07 -1.57 12.80
CA ALA A 48 -0.16 -2.92 13.29
C ALA A 48 0.24 -3.97 12.24
N PHE A 49 -0.12 -3.73 10.99
CA PHE A 49 0.24 -4.62 9.91
C PHE A 49 1.75 -4.72 9.73
N LEU A 50 2.43 -3.58 9.71
CA LEU A 50 3.88 -3.56 9.50
C LEU A 50 4.61 -4.25 10.64
N LYS A 51 4.09 -4.11 11.85
CA LYS A 51 4.66 -4.82 12.98
C LYS A 51 4.43 -6.33 12.85
N ALA A 52 3.24 -6.72 12.41
CA ALA A 52 2.89 -8.14 12.29
C ALA A 52 3.74 -8.85 11.24
N ILE A 53 4.09 -8.19 10.14
CA ILE A 53 4.93 -8.80 9.12
C ILE A 53 6.41 -8.75 9.46
N GLY A 54 6.76 -8.10 10.56
CA GLY A 54 8.17 -8.01 10.97
C GLY A 54 9.00 -7.14 10.06
N HIS A 55 8.52 -5.92 9.76
CA HIS A 55 9.29 -5.03 8.93
C HIS A 55 10.70 -4.86 9.52
N PRO A 56 11.76 -4.97 8.70
CA PRO A 56 13.12 -4.95 9.23
C PRO A 56 13.58 -3.60 9.79
N GLN A 57 12.88 -2.52 9.43
CA GLN A 57 13.24 -1.21 9.94
C GLN A 57 12.27 -0.80 11.04
N PRO A 58 12.71 0.03 11.99
CA PRO A 58 11.79 0.56 12.99
C PRO A 58 10.65 1.31 12.30
N ILE A 59 9.43 1.09 12.78
CA ILE A 59 8.27 1.71 12.16
C ILE A 59 8.39 3.23 12.16
N ALA A 60 8.95 3.78 13.21
CA ALA A 60 9.14 5.23 13.31
C ALA A 60 10.07 5.78 12.23
N SER A 61 10.87 4.95 11.60
CA SER A 61 11.77 5.39 10.53
C SER A 61 11.12 5.33 9.15
N LEU A 62 9.92 4.76 9.06
CA LEU A 62 9.24 4.63 7.79
C LEU A 62 8.41 5.89 7.50
N SER A 63 8.22 6.17 6.21
CA SER A 63 7.31 7.23 5.80
C SER A 63 5.92 6.62 5.71
N LEU A 64 5.07 6.97 6.66
CA LEU A 64 3.71 6.43 6.73
C LEU A 64 2.75 7.59 6.80
N THR A 65 1.92 7.73 5.78
CA THR A 65 0.94 8.82 5.69
C THR A 65 -0.47 8.25 5.67
N GLU A 66 -1.31 8.79 6.54
CA GLU A 66 -2.72 8.41 6.56
C GLU A 66 -3.46 9.24 5.52
N ILE A 67 -4.17 8.57 4.63
CA ILE A 67 -4.97 9.26 3.61
C ILE A 67 -6.44 9.37 4.01
N GLY A 68 -6.89 8.58 5.00
CA GLY A 68 -8.24 8.66 5.52
C GLY A 68 -9.28 7.97 4.63
N HIS A 69 -10.54 8.08 5.05
CA HIS A 69 -11.66 7.50 4.30
C HIS A 69 -12.07 8.36 3.11
N HIS A 70 -11.77 9.64 3.16
CA HIS A 70 -12.11 10.59 2.10
C HIS A 70 -10.88 11.39 1.72
N PRO A 71 -9.95 10.75 1.00
CA PRO A 71 -8.69 11.40 0.68
C PRO A 71 -8.92 12.69 -0.13
N ASP A 72 -8.18 13.71 0.23
CA ASP A 72 -8.27 15.01 -0.45
C ASP A 72 -7.53 14.94 -1.77
N PRO A 73 -8.24 15.08 -2.92
CA PRO A 73 -7.57 15.00 -4.22
C PRO A 73 -6.46 16.03 -4.41
N ARG A 74 -6.51 17.14 -3.68
CA ARG A 74 -5.46 18.15 -3.77
C ARG A 74 -4.13 17.68 -3.23
N ARG A 75 -4.13 16.57 -2.48
CA ARG A 75 -2.91 16.00 -1.91
C ARG A 75 -2.36 14.84 -2.72
N PHE A 76 -3.06 14.39 -3.73
CA PHE A 76 -2.63 13.21 -4.48
C PHE A 76 -1.21 13.36 -5.03
N ASP A 77 -0.91 14.49 -5.64
CA ASP A 77 0.42 14.70 -6.23
C ASP A 77 1.51 14.69 -5.17
N GLN A 78 1.23 15.27 -4.01
CA GLN A 78 2.18 15.25 -2.90
C GLN A 78 2.43 13.82 -2.44
N TRP A 79 1.37 13.05 -2.30
CA TRP A 79 1.51 11.67 -1.84
C TRP A 79 2.23 10.79 -2.85
N LEU A 80 2.10 11.09 -4.13
CA LEU A 80 2.74 10.31 -5.19
C LEU A 80 4.16 10.76 -5.49
N GLN A 81 4.61 11.87 -4.91
CA GLN A 81 5.92 12.43 -5.21
C GLN A 81 7.06 11.43 -5.02
N PRO A 82 7.09 10.59 -3.98
CA PRO A 82 8.17 9.62 -3.86
C PRO A 82 8.28 8.69 -5.08
N ALA A 83 7.15 8.32 -5.66
CA ALA A 83 7.18 7.47 -6.86
C ALA A 83 7.73 8.23 -8.06
N VAL A 84 7.37 9.51 -8.18
CA VAL A 84 7.96 10.35 -9.23
C VAL A 84 9.47 10.40 -9.07
N ASP A 85 9.95 10.39 -7.83
CA ASP A 85 11.36 10.48 -7.52
C ASP A 85 12.09 9.13 -7.58
N GLY A 86 11.39 8.07 -7.96
CA GLY A 86 12.02 6.77 -8.14
C GLY A 86 11.88 5.79 -7.00
N ARG A 87 11.06 6.12 -5.99
CA ARG A 87 10.85 5.24 -4.83
C ARG A 87 9.51 4.55 -4.93
N ASP A 88 9.47 3.28 -4.56
CA ASP A 88 8.20 2.57 -4.51
C ASP A 88 7.38 3.04 -3.33
N ILE A 89 6.06 3.08 -3.53
CA ILE A 89 5.10 3.42 -2.49
C ILE A 89 4.16 2.24 -2.36
N ALA A 90 3.87 1.81 -1.14
CA ALA A 90 2.84 0.81 -0.91
C ALA A 90 1.59 1.49 -0.37
N LEU A 91 0.48 1.30 -1.05
CA LEU A 91 -0.82 1.76 -0.59
C LEU A 91 -1.49 0.58 0.12
N LEU A 92 -1.65 0.71 1.42
CA LEU A 92 -2.25 -0.33 2.25
C LEU A 92 -3.74 -0.08 2.32
N SER A 93 -4.52 -1.05 1.89
CA SER A 93 -5.96 -0.96 1.95
C SER A 93 -6.51 -2.09 2.81
N ASP A 94 -7.61 -1.80 3.48
CA ASP A 94 -8.25 -2.82 4.28
C ASP A 94 -8.85 -3.87 3.38
N ALA A 95 -8.55 -5.11 3.68
CA ALA A 95 -9.01 -6.19 2.86
C ALA A 95 -10.49 -6.43 3.04
N GLY A 96 -11.08 -7.01 2.03
CA GLY A 96 -12.43 -7.50 2.12
C GLY A 96 -13.45 -6.64 1.42
N CYS A 97 -13.12 -5.45 1.05
CA CYS A 97 -14.05 -4.58 0.36
C CYS A 97 -13.41 -4.00 -0.87
N PRO A 98 -13.11 -4.82 -1.80
CA PRO A 98 -12.53 -4.32 -3.02
C PRO A 98 -13.55 -3.47 -3.67
N ALA A 99 -13.37 -2.57 -4.23
CA ALA A 99 -14.15 -1.96 -5.21
C ALA A 99 -14.99 -0.81 -4.73
N VAL A 100 -15.94 -1.05 -3.89
CA VAL A 100 -17.00 -0.10 -3.84
C VAL A 100 -16.64 1.16 -3.10
N ALA A 101 -15.97 1.08 -2.03
CA ALA A 101 -15.68 2.24 -1.22
C ALA A 101 -14.19 2.36 -0.97
N ASP A 102 -13.42 1.99 -1.95
CA ASP A 102 -11.97 2.04 -1.79
C ASP A 102 -11.51 3.49 -1.78
N PRO A 103 -11.04 3.99 -0.64
CA PRO A 103 -10.59 5.37 -0.57
C PRO A 103 -9.38 5.65 -1.45
N GLY A 104 -8.65 4.62 -1.81
CA GLY A 104 -7.48 4.80 -2.67
C GLY A 104 -7.78 4.90 -4.15
N ALA A 105 -9.04 4.67 -4.58
CA ALA A 105 -9.35 4.62 -6.00
C ALA A 105 -8.97 5.90 -6.74
N GLY A 106 -9.24 7.05 -6.15
CA GLY A 106 -8.89 8.33 -6.78
C GLY A 106 -7.38 8.51 -6.90
N LEU A 107 -6.67 8.08 -5.89
CA LEU A 107 -5.21 8.16 -5.90
C LEU A 107 -4.63 7.26 -7.00
N VAL A 108 -5.17 6.07 -7.14
CA VAL A 108 -4.74 5.15 -8.20
C VAL A 108 -5.00 5.75 -9.57
N ALA A 109 -6.19 6.33 -9.75
CA ALA A 109 -6.51 6.99 -11.03
C ALA A 109 -5.52 8.11 -11.31
N ARG A 110 -5.16 8.89 -10.29
CA ARG A 110 -4.19 9.97 -10.48
C ARG A 110 -2.81 9.42 -10.83
N ALA A 111 -2.41 8.32 -10.22
CA ALA A 111 -1.14 7.68 -10.56
C ALA A 111 -1.10 7.28 -12.04
N HIS A 112 -2.19 6.69 -12.54
CA HIS A 112 -2.29 6.36 -13.97
C HIS A 112 -2.19 7.61 -14.85
N GLN A 113 -2.89 8.68 -14.47
CA GLN A 113 -2.84 9.92 -15.23
C GLN A 113 -1.43 10.47 -15.32
N ARG A 114 -0.63 10.27 -14.29
CA ARG A 114 0.75 10.75 -14.26
C ARG A 114 1.73 9.76 -14.87
N GLY A 115 1.25 8.67 -15.43
CA GLY A 115 2.12 7.69 -16.06
C GLY A 115 2.94 6.85 -15.08
N LEU A 116 2.54 6.80 -13.82
CA LEU A 116 3.21 5.96 -12.85
C LEU A 116 2.76 4.51 -13.00
N ARG A 117 3.68 3.61 -12.75
CA ARG A 117 3.34 2.19 -12.75
C ARG A 117 2.54 1.86 -11.49
N VAL A 118 1.44 1.15 -11.68
CA VAL A 118 0.62 0.66 -10.58
C VAL A 118 0.62 -0.85 -10.63
N ARG A 119 0.94 -1.48 -9.51
CA ARG A 119 1.03 -2.93 -9.46
C ARG A 119 0.21 -3.47 -8.29
N PRO A 120 -0.91 -4.15 -8.57
CA PRO A 120 -1.64 -4.84 -7.52
C PRO A 120 -0.82 -6.02 -7.02
N LEU A 121 -0.77 -6.17 -5.70
CA LEU A 121 -0.12 -7.32 -5.10
C LEU A 121 -1.19 -8.34 -4.70
N VAL A 122 -0.80 -9.59 -4.70
CA VAL A 122 -1.72 -10.66 -4.32
C VAL A 122 -2.06 -10.48 -2.85
N GLY A 123 -3.36 -10.42 -2.57
CA GLY A 123 -3.87 -10.27 -1.23
C GLY A 123 -4.20 -11.60 -0.59
N PRO A 124 -4.99 -11.54 0.46
CA PRO A 124 -5.43 -12.76 1.14
C PRO A 124 -6.15 -13.66 0.16
N SER A 125 -5.92 -14.92 0.31
CA SER A 125 -6.23 -15.83 -0.73
C SER A 125 -7.62 -16.44 -0.62
N SER A 126 -8.62 -15.61 -0.56
CA SER A 126 -9.98 -16.10 -0.56
C SER A 126 -10.31 -16.82 -1.85
N LEU A 127 -9.62 -16.48 -2.88
CA LEU A 127 -9.82 -17.13 -4.16
C LEU A 127 -9.57 -18.62 -4.11
N LEU A 128 -8.82 -19.08 -3.17
CA LEU A 128 -8.55 -20.49 -3.05
C LEU A 128 -9.76 -21.27 -2.64
N LEU A 129 -10.77 -20.58 -2.26
CA LEU A 129 -12.01 -21.23 -1.90
C LEU A 129 -12.76 -21.72 -3.10
N ALA A 130 -12.34 -21.31 -4.22
CA ALA A 130 -12.97 -21.78 -5.44
C ALA A 130 -12.75 -23.27 -5.60
#